data_2ca30fc4d0d24738a72f91fb1b1ebfa8
#
_entry.id   2ca30fc4d0d24738a72f91fb1b1ebfa8
#
_cell.length_a   1.000
_cell.length_b   1.000
_cell.length_c   1.000
_cell.angle_alpha   90.00
_cell.angle_beta   90.00
_cell.angle_gamma   90.00
#
_symmetry.space_group_name_H-M   'P 1'
#
loop_
_entity.id
_entity.type
_entity.pdbx_description
1 polymer ?
#
loop_
_entity_poly.entity_id
_entity_poly.type
_entity_poly.pdbx_seq_one_letter_code
_entity_poly.pdbx_strand_id
1 'polypeptide(L)'
;MSLYGSIKAAINLLSKTWAAEYAPSGVRVNAVSPGPTRTEGTDAMGEGLEQLAAQAPAGRPATADEIAEAIVFLATDRASFIYGAKLAVDGGRTAV
;
A
#
# COMPACT_ATOMS: atom_id res chain seq x y z
N MET A 1 -14.62 6.78 -13.46
CA MET A 1 -13.34 6.43 -12.82
C MET A 1 -12.25 7.34 -13.35
N SER A 2 -11.41 7.85 -12.49
CA SER A 2 -10.30 8.72 -12.91
C SER A 2 -9.18 7.90 -13.56
N LEU A 3 -8.32 8.57 -14.31
CA LEU A 3 -7.13 7.95 -14.88
C LEU A 3 -6.25 7.34 -13.77
N TYR A 4 -6.11 8.05 -12.65
CA TYR A 4 -5.37 7.56 -11.48
C TYR A 4 -5.94 6.24 -10.98
N GLY A 5 -7.26 6.15 -10.79
CA GLY A 5 -7.91 4.93 -10.32
C GLY A 5 -7.73 3.77 -11.31
N SER A 6 -7.80 4.06 -12.60
CA SER A 6 -7.58 3.04 -13.63
C SER A 6 -6.16 2.51 -13.61
N ILE A 7 -5.16 3.39 -13.45
CA ILE A 7 -3.75 2.99 -13.35
C ILE A 7 -3.53 2.14 -12.10
N LYS A 8 -4.09 2.53 -10.95
CA LYS A 8 -3.95 1.76 -9.72
C LYS A 8 -4.58 0.38 -9.83
N ALA A 9 -5.75 0.28 -10.46
CA ALA A 9 -6.39 -1.01 -10.68
C ALA A 9 -5.53 -1.91 -11.58
N ALA A 10 -4.93 -1.35 -12.63
CA ALA A 10 -4.05 -2.08 -13.53
C ALA A 10 -2.81 -2.62 -12.79
N ILE A 11 -2.19 -1.80 -11.94
CA ILE A 11 -1.01 -2.21 -11.16
C ILE A 11 -1.37 -3.34 -10.20
N ASN A 12 -2.53 -3.28 -9.56
CA ASN A 12 -2.99 -4.34 -8.65
C ASN A 12 -3.18 -5.66 -9.38
N LEU A 13 -3.79 -5.61 -10.56
CA LEU A 13 -4.00 -6.81 -11.37
C LEU A 13 -2.67 -7.37 -11.89
N LEU A 14 -1.77 -6.51 -12.35
CA LEU A 14 -0.44 -6.92 -12.80
C LEU A 14 0.35 -7.56 -11.66
N SER A 15 0.25 -7.08 -10.45
CA SER A 15 0.92 -7.68 -9.29
C SER A 15 0.48 -9.12 -9.07
N LYS A 16 -0.80 -9.41 -9.23
CA LYS A 16 -1.32 -10.77 -9.13
C LYS A 16 -0.83 -11.65 -10.28
N THR A 17 -0.85 -11.12 -11.49
CA THR A 17 -0.38 -11.83 -12.68
C THR A 17 1.11 -12.17 -12.55
N TRP A 18 1.92 -11.21 -12.12
CA TRP A 18 3.36 -11.43 -11.91
C TRP A 18 3.62 -12.42 -10.77
N ALA A 19 2.80 -12.39 -9.71
CA ALA A 19 2.94 -13.35 -8.63
C ALA A 19 2.78 -14.77 -9.15
N ALA A 20 1.78 -15.02 -10.00
CA ALA A 20 1.57 -16.34 -10.60
C ALA A 20 2.69 -16.69 -11.59
N GLU A 21 3.11 -15.74 -12.40
CA GLU A 21 4.13 -15.97 -13.44
C GLU A 21 5.50 -16.29 -12.84
N TYR A 22 5.90 -15.57 -11.81
CA TYR A 22 7.25 -15.69 -11.24
C TYR A 22 7.36 -16.64 -10.05
N ALA A 23 6.23 -17.10 -9.51
CA ALA A 23 6.26 -18.05 -8.39
C ALA A 23 7.10 -19.29 -8.66
N PRO A 24 7.02 -19.92 -9.86
CA PRO A 24 7.85 -21.08 -10.13
C PRO A 24 9.35 -20.80 -10.11
N SER A 25 9.75 -19.54 -10.29
CA SER A 25 11.15 -19.10 -10.20
C SER A 25 11.57 -18.73 -8.79
N GLY A 26 10.70 -18.91 -7.79
CA GLY A 26 11.00 -18.58 -6.41
C GLY A 26 10.88 -17.09 -6.09
N VAL A 27 10.18 -16.32 -6.93
CA VAL A 27 9.99 -14.88 -6.74
C VAL A 27 8.56 -14.63 -6.29
N ARG A 28 8.42 -13.91 -5.16
CA ARG A 28 7.11 -13.46 -4.67
C ARG A 28 6.89 -12.01 -5.10
N VAL A 29 5.69 -11.71 -5.54
CA VAL A 29 5.30 -10.35 -5.92
C VAL A 29 4.06 -9.97 -5.11
N ASN A 30 4.15 -8.88 -4.40
CA ASN A 30 3.06 -8.36 -3.57
C ASN A 30 3.02 -6.84 -3.73
N ALA A 31 1.92 -6.25 -3.33
CA ALA A 31 1.73 -4.80 -3.38
C ALA A 31 1.40 -4.27 -2.00
N VAL A 32 1.87 -3.06 -1.71
CA VAL A 32 1.48 -2.30 -0.53
C VAL A 32 0.67 -1.09 -1.01
N SER A 33 -0.48 -0.88 -0.40
CA SER A 33 -1.36 0.25 -0.71
C SER A 33 -1.42 1.17 0.50
N PRO A 34 -0.59 2.23 0.54
CA PRO A 34 -0.59 3.14 1.68
C PRO A 34 -1.78 4.10 1.63
N GLY A 35 -2.23 4.51 2.81
CA GLY A 35 -3.12 5.64 2.96
C GLY A 35 -2.35 6.96 3.04
N PRO A 36 -3.01 8.02 3.52
CA PRO A 36 -2.34 9.31 3.71
C PRO A 36 -1.10 9.15 4.59
N THR A 37 0.03 9.55 4.08
CA THR A 37 1.33 9.33 4.71
C THR A 37 2.09 10.64 4.77
N ARG A 38 2.68 10.93 5.92
CA ARG A 38 3.49 12.13 6.12
C ARG A 38 4.88 11.89 5.54
N THR A 39 5.18 12.60 4.48
CA THR A 39 6.47 12.59 3.80
C THR A 39 6.83 14.02 3.42
N GLU A 40 8.04 14.22 2.90
CA GLU A 40 8.41 15.54 2.37
C GLU A 40 7.43 15.97 1.26
N GLY A 41 6.99 15.02 0.42
CA GLY A 41 6.05 15.32 -0.67
C GLY A 41 4.67 15.74 -0.19
N THR A 42 4.25 15.31 1.00
CA THR A 42 2.93 15.66 1.56
C THR A 42 2.98 16.85 2.50
N ASP A 43 4.16 17.34 2.87
CA ASP A 43 4.28 18.51 3.75
C ASP A 43 3.60 19.76 3.14
N ALA A 44 3.60 19.88 1.82
CA ALA A 44 2.94 20.97 1.12
C ALA A 44 1.42 20.95 1.27
N MET A 45 0.82 19.83 1.66
CA MET A 45 -0.62 19.73 1.88
C MET A 45 -1.08 20.40 3.18
N GLY A 46 -0.14 20.63 4.13
CA GLY A 46 -0.48 21.22 5.42
C GLY A 46 -1.61 20.47 6.13
N GLU A 47 -2.65 21.18 6.55
CA GLU A 47 -3.80 20.60 7.24
C GLU A 47 -4.64 19.68 6.33
N GLY A 48 -4.49 19.77 5.02
CA GLY A 48 -5.20 18.90 4.09
C GLY A 48 -4.89 17.43 4.32
N LEU A 49 -3.65 17.10 4.67
CA LEU A 49 -3.26 15.74 4.98
C LEU A 49 -3.99 15.22 6.23
N GLU A 50 -4.05 16.03 7.28
CA GLU A 50 -4.74 15.69 8.52
C GLU A 50 -6.23 15.47 8.28
N GLN A 51 -6.86 16.36 7.50
CA GLN A 51 -8.28 16.25 7.19
C GLN A 51 -8.57 14.98 6.38
N LEU A 52 -7.70 14.63 5.44
CA LEU A 52 -7.85 13.43 4.65
C LEU A 52 -7.69 12.19 5.54
N ALA A 53 -6.70 12.19 6.41
CA ALA A 53 -6.43 11.07 7.32
C ALA A 53 -7.54 10.91 8.37
N ALA A 54 -8.22 11.97 8.73
CA ALA A 54 -9.33 11.92 9.71
C ALA A 54 -10.49 11.06 9.22
N GLN A 55 -10.58 10.77 7.92
CA GLN A 55 -11.61 9.91 7.35
C GLN A 55 -11.36 8.43 7.64
N ALA A 56 -10.16 8.07 8.05
CA ALA A 56 -9.81 6.68 8.38
C ALA A 56 -9.99 6.43 9.88
N PRO A 57 -10.30 5.18 10.28
CA PRO A 57 -10.42 4.84 11.71
C PRO A 57 -9.22 5.22 12.55
N ALA A 58 -8.00 5.15 12.02
CA ALA A 58 -6.80 5.55 12.75
C ALA A 58 -6.77 7.05 13.06
N GLY A 59 -7.44 7.87 12.25
CA GLY A 59 -7.62 9.31 12.50
C GLY A 59 -6.35 10.16 12.35
N ARG A 60 -5.29 9.60 11.79
CA ARG A 60 -4.03 10.31 11.59
C ARG A 60 -3.33 9.79 10.34
N PRO A 61 -2.42 10.59 9.76
CA PRO A 61 -1.56 10.08 8.68
C PRO A 61 -0.59 9.01 9.21
N ALA A 62 -0.19 8.11 8.35
CA ALA A 62 0.90 7.20 8.66
C ALA A 62 2.24 7.95 8.63
N THR A 63 3.21 7.40 9.33
CA THR A 63 4.61 7.81 9.12
C THR A 63 5.20 7.01 7.97
N ALA A 64 6.26 7.54 7.35
CA ALA A 64 6.95 6.81 6.30
C ALA A 64 7.50 5.47 6.81
N ASP A 65 7.95 5.43 8.07
CA ASP A 65 8.46 4.21 8.70
C ASP A 65 7.37 3.14 8.83
N GLU A 66 6.15 3.52 9.14
CA GLU A 66 5.03 2.57 9.23
C GLU A 66 4.77 1.88 7.89
N ILE A 67 4.87 2.63 6.80
CA ILE A 67 4.72 2.05 5.46
C ILE A 67 5.93 1.17 5.13
N ALA A 68 7.14 1.63 5.44
CA ALA A 68 8.37 0.88 5.19
C ALA A 68 8.38 -0.46 5.93
N GLU A 69 7.88 -0.52 7.17
CA GLU A 69 7.79 -1.76 7.93
C GLU A 69 6.94 -2.81 7.21
N ALA A 70 5.83 -2.40 6.62
CA ALA A 70 4.97 -3.31 5.86
C ALA A 70 5.70 -3.85 4.62
N ILE A 71 6.42 -2.98 3.92
CA ILE A 71 7.19 -3.37 2.72
C ILE A 71 8.29 -4.36 3.11
N VAL A 72 9.03 -4.06 4.16
CA VAL A 72 10.10 -4.95 4.65
C VAL A 72 9.54 -6.30 5.05
N PHE A 73 8.41 -6.33 5.77
CA PHE A 73 7.76 -7.58 6.15
C PHE A 73 7.49 -8.45 4.93
N LEU A 74 6.87 -7.87 3.89
CA LEU A 74 6.53 -8.62 2.68
C LEU A 74 7.77 -9.10 1.91
N ALA A 75 8.89 -8.41 2.07
CA ALA A 75 10.15 -8.77 1.40
C ALA A 75 10.95 -9.84 2.14
N THR A 76 10.57 -10.18 3.36
CA THR A 76 11.32 -11.16 4.18
C THR A 76 10.69 -12.54 4.13
N ASP A 77 11.44 -13.53 4.64
CA ASP A 77 10.95 -14.91 4.74
C ASP A 77 9.75 -15.07 5.69
N ARG A 78 9.48 -14.05 6.51
CA ARG A 78 8.30 -14.04 7.38
C ARG A 78 7.01 -14.03 6.56
N ALA A 79 7.06 -13.56 5.32
CA ALA A 79 5.95 -13.54 4.39
C ALA A 79 6.08 -14.63 3.31
N SER A 80 6.72 -15.74 3.65
CA SER A 80 7.12 -16.76 2.69
C SER A 80 5.96 -17.43 1.94
N PHE A 81 4.74 -17.35 2.45
CA PHE A 81 3.57 -17.93 1.80
C PHE A 81 2.61 -16.87 1.24
N ILE A 82 3.05 -15.61 1.18
CA ILE A 82 2.23 -14.50 0.68
C ILE A 82 2.62 -14.18 -0.76
N TYR A 83 1.71 -14.45 -1.69
CA TYR A 83 1.90 -14.27 -3.13
C TYR A 83 0.70 -13.51 -3.68
N GLY A 84 0.93 -12.43 -4.40
CA GLY A 84 -0.12 -11.71 -5.09
C GLY A 84 -1.07 -10.95 -4.18
N ALA A 85 -0.64 -10.65 -2.96
CA ALA A 85 -1.45 -9.89 -2.01
C ALA A 85 -1.34 -8.40 -2.31
N LYS A 86 -2.42 -7.70 -1.94
CA LYS A 86 -2.40 -6.25 -1.81
C LYS A 86 -2.64 -5.94 -0.34
N LEU A 87 -1.62 -5.47 0.33
CA LEU A 87 -1.69 -5.13 1.75
C LEU A 87 -2.04 -3.65 1.90
N ALA A 88 -3.24 -3.39 2.39
CA ALA A 88 -3.65 -2.02 2.71
C ALA A 88 -3.00 -1.59 4.02
N VAL A 89 -2.26 -0.49 3.97
CA VAL A 89 -1.61 0.12 5.14
C VAL A 89 -2.11 1.56 5.21
N ASP A 90 -3.38 1.70 5.56
CA ASP A 90 -4.15 2.93 5.34
C ASP A 90 -4.95 3.38 6.57
N GLY A 91 -4.62 2.85 7.74
CA GLY A 91 -5.31 3.20 8.97
C GLY A 91 -6.78 2.79 8.98
N GLY A 92 -7.16 1.85 8.13
CA GLY A 92 -8.54 1.36 8.03
C GLY A 92 -9.39 2.13 7.02
N ARG A 93 -8.80 3.01 6.22
CA ARG A 93 -9.54 3.86 5.27
C ARG A 93 -10.42 3.04 4.33
N THR A 94 -9.94 1.90 3.86
CA THR A 94 -10.70 1.04 2.94
C THR A 94 -11.58 0.01 3.64
N ALA A 95 -11.56 -0.02 4.96
CA ALA A 95 -12.41 -0.90 5.76
C ALA A 95 -13.78 -0.29 6.08
N VAL A 96 -13.96 0.98 5.76
CA VAL A 96 -15.20 1.72 6.06
C VAL A 96 -15.83 2.30 4.82
#